data_6020f73f89ad90f2a14d2e579637d6a4
#
_entry.id   6020f73f89ad90f2a14d2e579637d6a4
#
_cell.length_a   1.000
_cell.length_b   1.000
_cell.length_c   1.000
_cell.angle_alpha   90.00
_cell.angle_beta   90.00
_cell.angle_gamma   90.00
#
_symmetry.space_group_name_H-M   'P 1'
#
loop_
_entity.id
_entity.type
_entity.pdbx_description
1 polymer ?
#
loop_
_entity_poly.entity_id
_entity_poly.type
_entity_poly.pdbx_seq_one_letter_code
_entity_poly.pdbx_strand_id
1 'polypeptide(L)'
;MRSIRMWLAVLAVVVAGASRASAQERGFVVIVNDANYLTSVSTAELNRLFMKQTVRWTTGQAVTAVDLKSDSPAREEFSQSVIGRSTAEVKAYWQNVIFSGRGIPPMEAPSEQSVVQFVRTTPGAIGYVSATTPLIQGVRAVRVRN
;
A
#
# COMPACT_ATOMS: atom_id res chain seq x y z
N MET A 1 -52.93 -47.77 30.76
CA MET A 1 -52.76 -47.07 29.52
C MET A 1 -52.06 -45.74 29.80
N ARG A 2 -50.79 -45.71 29.62
CA ARG A 2 -49.95 -44.52 29.98
C ARG A 2 -49.31 -43.94 28.74
N SER A 3 -49.76 -42.76 28.35
CA SER A 3 -49.22 -41.98 27.21
C SER A 3 -47.97 -41.30 27.65
N ILE A 4 -46.85 -41.70 27.11
CA ILE A 4 -45.56 -41.01 27.28
C ILE A 4 -45.46 -39.90 26.19
N ARG A 5 -45.59 -38.65 26.62
CA ARG A 5 -45.34 -37.50 25.79
C ARG A 5 -43.83 -37.25 25.73
N MET A 6 -43.25 -37.53 24.61
CA MET A 6 -41.82 -37.27 24.33
C MET A 6 -41.68 -35.82 23.85
N TRP A 7 -41.11 -35.00 24.66
CA TRP A 7 -40.73 -33.61 24.29
C TRP A 7 -39.42 -33.63 23.50
N LEU A 8 -39.50 -33.35 22.22
CA LEU A 8 -38.31 -33.08 21.39
C LEU A 8 -37.92 -31.62 21.58
N ALA A 9 -36.87 -31.39 22.35
CA ALA A 9 -36.22 -30.09 22.43
C ALA A 9 -35.38 -29.91 21.18
N VAL A 10 -35.83 -29.04 20.27
CA VAL A 10 -35.06 -28.61 19.09
C VAL A 10 -34.04 -27.55 19.55
N LEU A 11 -32.78 -27.95 19.65
CA LEU A 11 -31.69 -27.07 19.94
C LEU A 11 -31.32 -26.31 18.64
N ALA A 12 -31.81 -25.10 18.51
CA ALA A 12 -31.40 -24.20 17.41
C ALA A 12 -29.98 -23.69 17.67
N VAL A 13 -28.99 -24.31 17.01
CA VAL A 13 -27.63 -23.79 16.99
C VAL A 13 -27.61 -22.59 16.05
N VAL A 14 -27.62 -21.38 16.61
CA VAL A 14 -27.36 -20.15 15.88
C VAL A 14 -25.86 -20.10 15.65
N VAL A 15 -25.43 -20.54 14.45
CA VAL A 15 -24.09 -20.30 13.97
C VAL A 15 -24.00 -18.81 13.59
N ALA A 16 -23.51 -17.99 14.52
CA ALA A 16 -23.13 -16.61 14.23
C ALA A 16 -21.94 -16.65 13.27
N GLY A 17 -22.22 -16.60 11.99
CA GLY A 17 -21.22 -16.41 10.95
C GLY A 17 -20.54 -15.06 11.17
N ALA A 18 -19.39 -15.05 11.83
CA ALA A 18 -18.50 -13.91 11.82
C ALA A 18 -18.06 -13.71 10.38
N SER A 19 -18.72 -12.79 9.69
CA SER A 19 -18.23 -12.25 8.42
C SER A 19 -16.90 -11.59 8.70
N ARG A 20 -15.81 -12.36 8.55
CA ARG A 20 -14.50 -11.77 8.36
C ARG A 20 -14.62 -11.01 7.05
N ALA A 21 -14.77 -9.69 7.16
CA ALA A 21 -14.49 -8.80 6.03
C ALA A 21 -13.07 -9.15 5.59
N SER A 22 -12.95 -9.87 4.48
CA SER A 22 -11.69 -10.09 3.79
C SER A 22 -11.19 -8.71 3.42
N ALA A 23 -10.26 -8.17 4.21
CA ALA A 23 -9.42 -7.11 3.71
C ALA A 23 -8.79 -7.70 2.45
N GLN A 24 -9.20 -7.19 1.28
CA GLN A 24 -8.68 -7.65 0.00
C GLN A 24 -7.16 -7.49 0.10
N GLU A 25 -6.45 -8.62 0.12
CA GLU A 25 -4.99 -8.60 0.20
C GLU A 25 -4.50 -7.87 -1.04
N ARG A 26 -3.99 -6.67 -0.83
CA ARG A 26 -3.36 -5.90 -1.89
C ARG A 26 -2.12 -6.67 -2.30
N GLY A 27 -1.87 -6.80 -3.59
CA GLY A 27 -0.66 -7.46 -4.12
C GLY A 27 0.63 -6.69 -3.85
N PHE A 28 0.54 -5.56 -3.12
CA PHE A 28 1.68 -4.74 -2.71
C PHE A 28 1.64 -4.38 -1.22
N VAL A 29 2.81 -4.10 -0.68
CA VAL A 29 3.03 -3.59 0.69
C VAL A 29 3.77 -2.27 0.59
N VAL A 30 3.28 -1.25 1.31
CA VAL A 30 3.98 0.03 1.45
C VAL A 30 5.04 -0.09 2.53
N ILE A 31 6.22 0.42 2.25
CA ILE A 31 7.38 0.34 3.14
C ILE A 31 8.00 1.72 3.38
N VAL A 32 8.51 1.91 4.58
CA VAL A 32 9.25 3.11 5.00
C VAL A 32 10.54 2.72 5.72
N ASN A 33 11.46 3.68 5.82
CA ASN A 33 12.63 3.52 6.68
C ASN A 33 12.20 3.36 8.15
N ASP A 34 12.93 2.57 8.93
CA ASP A 34 12.64 2.35 10.36
C ASP A 34 12.68 3.63 11.20
N ALA A 35 13.44 4.64 10.78
CA ALA A 35 13.47 5.94 11.42
C ALA A 35 12.16 6.75 11.24
N ASN A 36 11.29 6.33 10.33
CA ASN A 36 9.98 6.94 10.14
C ASN A 36 8.95 6.30 11.09
N TYR A 37 8.28 7.09 11.89
CA TYR A 37 7.29 6.62 12.88
C TYR A 37 5.90 6.35 12.30
N LEU A 38 5.71 6.49 10.99
CA LEU A 38 4.44 6.24 10.31
C LEU A 38 3.98 4.78 10.50
N THR A 39 2.84 4.57 11.17
CA THR A 39 2.28 3.23 11.37
C THR A 39 1.19 2.88 10.38
N SER A 40 0.51 3.90 9.86
CA SER A 40 -0.52 3.76 8.85
C SER A 40 -0.58 5.00 7.97
N VAL A 41 -1.03 4.81 6.74
CA VAL A 41 -1.23 5.86 5.74
C VAL A 41 -2.52 5.61 4.99
N SER A 42 -3.28 6.65 4.66
CA SER A 42 -4.46 6.49 3.82
C SER A 42 -4.10 6.40 2.34
N THR A 43 -4.98 5.79 1.54
CA THR A 43 -4.84 5.76 0.09
C THR A 43 -4.72 7.17 -0.50
N ALA A 44 -5.48 8.14 0.04
CA ALA A 44 -5.41 9.52 -0.40
C ALA A 44 -4.07 10.20 -0.07
N GLU A 45 -3.49 9.91 1.10
CA GLU A 45 -2.16 10.41 1.47
C GLU A 45 -1.07 9.80 0.57
N LEU A 46 -1.13 8.48 0.32
CA LEU A 46 -0.22 7.81 -0.63
C LEU A 46 -0.29 8.46 -2.02
N ASN A 47 -1.49 8.70 -2.52
CA ASN A 47 -1.66 9.38 -3.81
C ASN A 47 -0.92 10.73 -3.80
N ARG A 48 -1.15 11.57 -2.79
CA ARG A 48 -0.48 12.89 -2.68
C ARG A 48 1.04 12.79 -2.58
N LEU A 49 1.57 11.79 -1.88
CA LEU A 49 3.01 11.56 -1.75
C LEU A 49 3.64 11.16 -3.08
N PHE A 50 3.06 10.18 -3.78
CA PHE A 50 3.59 9.69 -5.05
C PHE A 50 3.32 10.62 -6.23
N MET A 51 2.27 11.43 -6.18
CA MET A 51 2.03 12.51 -7.15
C MET A 51 2.76 13.81 -6.79
N LYS A 52 3.61 13.79 -5.76
CA LYS A 52 4.43 14.91 -5.27
C LYS A 52 3.63 16.17 -4.91
N GLN A 53 2.40 16.00 -4.51
CA GLN A 53 1.55 17.04 -3.93
C GLN A 53 1.89 17.28 -2.46
N THR A 54 2.37 16.27 -1.76
CA THR A 54 2.93 16.35 -0.41
C THR A 54 4.41 15.93 -0.47
N VAL A 55 5.30 16.81 -0.06
CA VAL A 55 6.75 16.62 -0.18
C VAL A 55 7.48 16.62 1.17
N ARG A 56 6.72 16.74 2.26
CA ARG A 56 7.24 16.67 3.64
C ARG A 56 6.36 15.83 4.52
N TRP A 57 6.98 15.09 5.42
CA TRP A 57 6.30 14.45 6.53
C TRP A 57 5.79 15.48 7.54
N THR A 58 4.87 15.11 8.40
CA THR A 58 4.37 15.96 9.49
C THR A 58 5.47 16.41 10.45
N THR A 59 6.57 15.67 10.51
CA THR A 59 7.79 16.02 11.25
C THR A 59 8.62 17.12 10.59
N GLY A 60 8.28 17.55 9.38
CA GLY A 60 9.06 18.50 8.58
C GLY A 60 10.15 17.86 7.70
N GLN A 61 10.48 16.58 7.92
CA GLN A 61 11.44 15.85 7.11
C GLN A 61 10.95 15.73 5.65
N ALA A 62 11.85 15.86 4.69
CA ALA A 62 11.53 15.68 3.27
C ALA A 62 11.09 14.23 2.99
N VAL A 63 10.05 14.09 2.18
CA VAL A 63 9.62 12.78 1.65
C VAL A 63 10.41 12.47 0.39
N THR A 64 10.93 11.25 0.31
CA THR A 64 11.52 10.71 -0.92
C THR A 64 10.73 9.47 -1.33
N ALA A 65 9.76 9.67 -2.22
CA ALA A 65 9.00 8.57 -2.80
C ALA A 65 9.85 7.86 -3.87
N VAL A 66 9.92 6.54 -3.78
CA VAL A 66 10.57 5.69 -4.79
C VAL A 66 9.51 4.77 -5.41
N ASP A 67 9.48 4.79 -6.73
CA ASP A 67 8.53 4.04 -7.54
C ASP A 67 9.20 2.81 -8.17
N LEU A 68 8.42 1.85 -8.59
CA LEU A 68 8.92 0.74 -9.40
C LEU A 68 8.85 1.09 -10.89
N LYS A 69 9.70 0.45 -11.68
CA LYS A 69 9.62 0.55 -13.14
C LYS A 69 8.25 0.12 -13.67
N SER A 70 7.87 0.66 -14.81
CA SER A 70 6.50 0.58 -15.33
C SER A 70 6.02 -0.82 -15.73
N ASP A 71 6.91 -1.79 -15.91
CA ASP A 71 6.60 -3.18 -16.25
C ASP A 71 6.43 -4.11 -15.03
N SER A 72 6.56 -3.56 -13.82
CA SER A 72 6.35 -4.32 -12.59
C SER A 72 4.86 -4.54 -12.31
N PRO A 73 4.41 -5.79 -12.02
CA PRO A 73 3.03 -6.05 -11.61
C PRO A 73 2.62 -5.28 -10.34
N ALA A 74 3.51 -5.14 -9.37
CA ALA A 74 3.26 -4.35 -8.16
C ALA A 74 3.07 -2.86 -8.49
N ARG A 75 3.77 -2.35 -9.52
CA ARG A 75 3.57 -0.98 -10.01
C ARG A 75 2.18 -0.77 -10.59
N GLU A 76 1.72 -1.69 -11.45
CA GLU A 76 0.40 -1.57 -12.04
C GLU A 76 -0.70 -1.62 -10.98
N GLU A 77 -0.60 -2.54 -10.03
CA GLU A 77 -1.58 -2.64 -8.95
C GLU A 77 -1.56 -1.41 -8.03
N PHE A 78 -0.39 -0.90 -7.67
CA PHE A 78 -0.28 0.35 -6.91
C PHE A 78 -0.89 1.53 -7.67
N SER A 79 -0.60 1.67 -8.96
CA SER A 79 -1.15 2.74 -9.80
C SER A 79 -2.68 2.69 -9.84
N GLN A 80 -3.27 1.52 -10.06
CA GLN A 80 -4.72 1.35 -10.10
C GLN A 80 -5.35 1.59 -8.73
N SER A 81 -4.80 1.00 -7.68
CA SER A 81 -5.42 1.02 -6.34
C SER A 81 -5.22 2.34 -5.60
N VAL A 82 -4.09 3.01 -5.79
CA VAL A 82 -3.72 4.21 -5.05
C VAL A 82 -3.90 5.48 -5.88
N ILE A 83 -3.44 5.47 -7.13
CA ILE A 83 -3.50 6.66 -8.00
C ILE A 83 -4.81 6.70 -8.78
N GLY A 84 -5.45 5.55 -8.99
CA GLY A 84 -6.69 5.42 -9.75
C GLY A 84 -6.49 5.56 -11.27
N ARG A 85 -5.27 5.29 -11.74
CA ARG A 85 -4.86 5.36 -13.15
C ARG A 85 -3.97 4.19 -13.50
N SER A 86 -3.95 3.80 -14.78
CA SER A 86 -2.98 2.84 -15.28
C SER A 86 -1.55 3.39 -15.22
N THR A 87 -0.57 2.52 -15.22
CA THR A 87 0.85 2.91 -15.29
C THR A 87 1.14 3.78 -16.51
N ALA A 88 0.52 3.48 -17.65
CA ALA A 88 0.67 4.27 -18.87
C ALA A 88 0.13 5.70 -18.72
N GLU A 89 -1.02 5.87 -18.08
CA GLU A 89 -1.61 7.19 -17.81
C GLU A 89 -0.77 8.01 -16.82
N VAL A 90 -0.22 7.37 -15.78
CA VAL A 90 0.70 8.01 -14.84
C VAL A 90 1.97 8.46 -15.55
N LYS A 91 2.51 7.64 -16.45
CA LYS A 91 3.67 7.99 -17.27
C LYS A 91 3.37 9.19 -18.18
N ALA A 92 2.23 9.20 -18.86
CA ALA A 92 1.81 10.33 -19.71
C ALA A 92 1.63 11.62 -18.90
N TYR A 93 1.06 11.54 -17.70
CA TYR A 93 0.95 12.68 -16.80
C TYR A 93 2.32 13.27 -16.47
N TRP A 94 3.28 12.44 -16.06
CA TRP A 94 4.61 12.92 -15.71
C TRP A 94 5.38 13.47 -16.91
N GLN A 95 5.22 12.90 -18.11
CA GLN A 95 5.79 13.47 -19.33
C GLN A 95 5.31 14.90 -19.55
N ASN A 96 4.00 15.16 -19.40
CA ASN A 96 3.45 16.50 -19.51
C ASN A 96 3.99 17.46 -18.43
N VAL A 97 4.14 16.99 -17.19
CA VAL A 97 4.71 17.77 -16.09
C VAL A 97 6.16 18.16 -16.36
N ILE A 98 6.97 17.21 -16.85
CA ILE A 98 8.37 17.44 -17.21
C ILE A 98 8.47 18.45 -18.35
N PHE A 99 7.74 18.24 -19.45
CA PHE A 99 7.78 19.13 -20.62
C PHE A 99 7.32 20.56 -20.31
N SER A 100 6.41 20.73 -19.36
CA SER A 100 5.95 22.04 -18.91
C SER A 100 6.85 22.68 -17.83
N GLY A 101 7.92 22.01 -17.41
CA GLY A 101 8.84 22.49 -16.38
C GLY A 101 8.24 22.60 -14.97
N ARG A 102 7.10 21.94 -14.72
CA ARG A 102 6.37 22.04 -13.43
C ARG A 102 6.83 21.07 -12.35
N GLY A 103 7.71 20.13 -12.68
CA GLY A 103 8.23 19.16 -11.70
C GLY A 103 8.86 17.94 -12.35
N ILE A 104 9.28 17.03 -11.50
CA ILE A 104 9.89 15.74 -11.86
C ILE A 104 9.16 14.61 -11.13
N PRO A 105 9.03 13.41 -11.73
CA PRO A 105 8.41 12.26 -11.11
C PRO A 105 9.21 11.74 -9.89
N PRO A 106 8.62 10.85 -9.10
CA PRO A 106 9.39 10.00 -8.19
C PRO A 106 10.50 9.25 -8.94
N MET A 107 11.59 8.97 -8.23
CA MET A 107 12.65 8.12 -8.77
C MET A 107 12.10 6.70 -9.02
N GLU A 108 12.42 6.12 -10.16
CA GLU A 108 12.08 4.72 -10.47
C GLU A 108 13.25 3.79 -10.11
N ALA A 109 12.95 2.77 -9.32
CA ALA A 109 13.88 1.69 -9.02
C ALA A 109 13.71 0.53 -10.00
N PRO A 110 14.81 -0.11 -10.43
CA PRO A 110 14.76 -1.18 -11.44
C PRO A 110 14.21 -2.50 -10.89
N SER A 111 14.18 -2.68 -9.57
CA SER A 111 13.69 -3.90 -8.91
C SER A 111 13.12 -3.61 -7.53
N GLU A 112 12.36 -4.56 -6.99
CA GLU A 112 11.84 -4.48 -5.62
C GLU A 112 12.95 -4.49 -4.59
N GLN A 113 14.01 -5.26 -4.81
CA GLN A 113 15.21 -5.26 -3.97
C GLN A 113 15.87 -3.88 -3.93
N SER A 114 15.92 -3.19 -5.06
CA SER A 114 16.44 -1.81 -5.13
C SER A 114 15.56 -0.84 -4.35
N VAL A 115 14.23 -1.00 -4.37
CA VAL A 115 13.31 -0.22 -3.53
C VAL A 115 13.62 -0.45 -2.05
N VAL A 116 13.73 -1.72 -1.63
CA VAL A 116 14.02 -2.07 -0.23
C VAL A 116 15.35 -1.46 0.22
N GLN A 117 16.41 -1.57 -0.58
CA GLN A 117 17.72 -1.00 -0.26
C GLN A 117 17.68 0.55 -0.19
N PHE A 118 16.99 1.18 -1.12
CA PHE A 118 16.85 2.63 -1.12
C PHE A 118 16.10 3.13 0.13
N VAL A 119 14.98 2.50 0.46
CA VAL A 119 14.19 2.83 1.66
C VAL A 119 15.02 2.62 2.93
N ARG A 120 15.80 1.53 3.00
CA ARG A 120 16.68 1.24 4.14
C ARG A 120 17.69 2.34 4.39
N THR A 121 18.27 2.90 3.34
CA THR A 121 19.38 3.87 3.44
C THR A 121 18.93 5.32 3.44
N THR A 122 17.63 5.60 3.27
CA THR A 122 17.09 6.95 3.16
C THR A 122 15.99 7.19 4.19
N PRO A 123 16.26 7.90 5.29
CA PRO A 123 15.32 8.06 6.42
C PRO A 123 13.93 8.62 6.04
N GLY A 124 13.85 9.52 5.07
CA GLY A 124 12.59 10.10 4.58
C GLY A 124 11.89 9.30 3.47
N ALA A 125 12.43 8.13 3.11
CA ALA A 125 11.91 7.37 1.99
C ALA A 125 10.61 6.63 2.27
N ILE A 126 9.78 6.54 1.24
CA ILE A 126 8.62 5.68 1.15
C ILE A 126 8.61 5.01 -0.21
N GLY A 127 8.32 3.73 -0.23
CA GLY A 127 8.19 2.92 -1.43
C GLY A 127 7.13 1.85 -1.26
N TYR A 128 7.03 0.98 -2.23
CA TYR A 128 6.20 -0.22 -2.16
C TYR A 128 6.85 -1.35 -2.94
N VAL A 129 6.52 -2.57 -2.54
CA VAL A 129 7.00 -3.81 -3.15
C VAL A 129 5.85 -4.81 -3.19
N SER A 130 5.99 -5.93 -3.89
CA SER A 130 4.98 -6.99 -3.82
C SER A 130 4.88 -7.55 -2.40
N ALA A 131 3.69 -8.06 -2.04
CA ALA A 131 3.43 -8.62 -0.72
C ALA A 131 4.34 -9.81 -0.36
N THR A 132 4.95 -10.43 -1.35
CA THR A 132 5.85 -11.59 -1.19
C THR A 132 7.33 -11.20 -1.09
N THR A 133 7.67 -9.93 -1.29
CA THR A 133 9.07 -9.47 -1.21
C THR A 133 9.56 -9.49 0.24
N PRO A 134 10.69 -10.17 0.53
CA PRO A 134 11.27 -10.18 1.86
C PRO A 134 11.70 -8.77 2.29
N LEU A 135 11.31 -8.37 3.49
CA LEU A 135 11.78 -7.13 4.11
C LEU A 135 13.01 -7.43 4.95
N ILE A 136 13.95 -6.49 4.98
CA ILE A 136 15.20 -6.57 5.73
C ILE A 136 15.22 -5.59 6.89
N GLN A 137 16.16 -5.76 7.82
CA GLN A 137 16.35 -4.82 8.92
C GLN A 137 16.59 -3.40 8.39
N GLY A 138 15.96 -2.42 9.01
CA GLY A 138 16.00 -1.01 8.60
C GLY A 138 14.82 -0.58 7.71
N VAL A 139 13.92 -1.53 7.39
CA VAL A 139 12.71 -1.28 6.59
C VAL A 139 11.49 -1.84 7.30
N ARG A 140 10.41 -1.09 7.29
CA ARG A 140 9.17 -1.45 7.97
C ARG A 140 7.97 -1.29 7.05
N ALA A 141 7.05 -2.27 7.13
CA ALA A 141 5.76 -2.19 6.44
C ALA A 141 4.83 -1.20 7.14
N VAL A 142 4.02 -0.49 6.36
CA VAL A 142 3.02 0.47 6.81
C VAL A 142 1.64 0.01 6.38
N ARG A 143 0.68 0.07 7.31
CA ARG A 143 -0.72 -0.28 7.01
C ARG A 143 -1.33 0.79 6.11
N VAL A 144 -1.95 0.36 5.00
CA VAL A 144 -2.73 1.25 4.14
C VAL A 144 -4.21 1.20 4.57
N ARG A 145 -4.78 2.38 4.86
CA ARG A 145 -6.20 2.58 5.19
C ARG A 145 -6.92 3.13 3.96
N ASN A 146 -8.16 2.77 3.80
CA ASN A 146 -9.06 3.37 2.81
C ASN A 146 -9.60 4.69 3.31
#